data_a61136357a850dcab1365bfc9e1e6f62
#
_entry.id   a61136357a850dcab1365bfc9e1e6f62
#
_cell.length_a   1.000
_cell.length_b   1.000
_cell.length_c   1.000
_cell.angle_alpha   90.00
_cell.angle_beta   90.00
_cell.angle_gamma   90.00
#
_symmetry.space_group_name_H-M   'P 1'
#
loop_
_entity.id
_entity.type
_entity.pdbx_description
1 polymer ?
#
loop_
_entity_poly.entity_id
_entity_poly.type
_entity_poly.pdbx_seq_one_letter_code
_entity_poly.pdbx_strand_id
1 'polypeptide(L)'
;MRVMNISVFPNTGKEEVYLFFKELIPALKEEGFRFYLPESARPCFEERHIYLSEDYYQSYEWLGTHTTVGLSIGGDGSFLQAARDMAAYPILLAGIHMGELGFLNTISPANMKRRFQEIREGKYNVEKRVFLSSCIRHEDGTETSLPDVLNDIVIGHNMIGRMARLRLWIDDRFFQQYPADGLVISTPTGSTSYSLSCGGPIMDSRAENMIIVPICPHMIQNFSMVLPMDRTVKIQLPDREKQLHISLDGNGEYKICRNECLYIRCIHQKIRFIRFLDQDFFSTISSRLFPKIVAT
;
A
#
# COMPACT_ATOMS: atom_id res chain seq x y z
N MET A 1 19.51 12.76 26.48
CA MET A 1 18.43 12.00 25.78
C MET A 1 19.08 11.18 24.67
N ARG A 2 18.71 9.90 24.49
CA ARG A 2 19.25 9.06 23.40
C ARG A 2 18.65 9.52 22.07
N VAL A 3 19.49 9.87 21.10
CA VAL A 3 19.05 10.25 19.75
C VAL A 3 18.42 9.03 19.06
N MET A 4 17.23 9.19 18.47
CA MET A 4 16.57 8.14 17.71
C MET A 4 16.72 8.43 16.21
N ASN A 5 17.23 7.46 15.46
CA ASN A 5 17.32 7.55 14.01
C ASN A 5 15.99 7.18 13.37
N ILE A 6 15.52 8.01 12.44
CA ILE A 6 14.32 7.78 11.67
C ILE A 6 14.61 7.96 10.17
N SER A 7 13.88 7.24 9.33
CA SER A 7 13.86 7.46 7.89
C SER A 7 12.66 8.32 7.49
N VAL A 8 12.83 9.15 6.47
CA VAL A 8 11.77 10.00 5.93
C VAL A 8 11.65 9.75 4.44
N PHE A 9 10.45 9.39 3.99
CA PHE A 9 10.11 9.05 2.60
C PHE A 9 9.19 10.14 2.02
N PRO A 10 9.74 11.21 1.43
CA PRO A 10 8.95 12.31 0.89
C PRO A 10 8.36 11.95 -0.47
N ASN A 11 7.15 12.43 -0.75
CA ASN A 11 6.64 12.48 -2.11
C ASN A 11 7.33 13.60 -2.88
N THR A 12 8.35 13.25 -3.64
CA THR A 12 9.15 14.21 -4.42
C THR A 12 8.41 14.83 -5.61
N GLY A 13 7.23 14.34 -5.97
CA GLY A 13 6.38 14.94 -7.01
C GLY A 13 5.50 16.09 -6.53
N LYS A 14 5.50 16.43 -5.23
CA LYS A 14 4.66 17.46 -4.64
C LYS A 14 5.46 18.62 -4.06
N GLU A 15 5.24 19.82 -4.56
CA GLU A 15 5.94 21.03 -4.12
C GLU A 15 5.71 21.33 -2.62
N GLU A 16 4.48 21.14 -2.15
CA GLU A 16 4.09 21.32 -0.75
C GLU A 16 4.92 20.49 0.25
N VAL A 17 5.42 19.32 -0.17
CA VAL A 17 6.28 18.47 0.66
C VAL A 17 7.61 19.15 0.95
N TYR A 18 8.21 19.81 -0.04
CA TYR A 18 9.48 20.53 0.15
C TYR A 18 9.33 21.74 1.07
N LEU A 19 8.23 22.49 0.93
CA LEU A 19 7.92 23.60 1.83
C LEU A 19 7.73 23.12 3.26
N PHE A 20 7.08 21.98 3.45
CA PHE A 20 6.85 21.36 4.75
C PHE A 20 8.14 20.96 5.47
N PHE A 21 9.22 20.67 4.76
CA PHE A 21 10.52 20.37 5.38
C PHE A 21 11.06 21.52 6.24
N LYS A 22 10.67 22.76 5.98
CA LYS A 22 11.02 23.93 6.81
C LYS A 22 10.42 23.83 8.23
N GLU A 23 9.26 23.18 8.38
CA GLU A 23 8.60 22.94 9.66
C GLU A 23 9.00 21.58 10.26
N LEU A 24 9.14 20.59 9.41
CA LEU A 24 9.46 19.21 9.80
C LEU A 24 10.83 19.10 10.48
N ILE A 25 11.86 19.66 9.85
CA ILE A 25 13.24 19.53 10.37
C ILE A 25 13.38 20.08 11.79
N PRO A 26 12.92 21.32 12.12
CA PRO A 26 12.93 21.82 13.47
C PRO A 26 12.16 20.93 14.45
N ALA A 27 10.95 20.47 14.08
CA ALA A 27 10.12 19.62 14.91
C ALA A 27 10.79 18.27 15.24
N LEU A 28 11.45 17.64 14.27
CA LEU A 28 12.20 16.41 14.49
C LEU A 28 13.38 16.62 15.44
N LYS A 29 14.13 17.71 15.27
CA LYS A 29 15.29 18.05 16.11
C LYS A 29 14.86 18.37 17.55
N GLU A 30 13.76 19.10 17.73
CA GLU A 30 13.19 19.44 19.03
C GLU A 30 12.89 18.17 19.84
N GLU A 31 12.33 17.15 19.18
CA GLU A 31 12.03 15.86 19.78
C GLU A 31 13.25 14.91 19.85
N GLY A 32 14.44 15.34 19.42
CA GLY A 32 15.69 14.56 19.48
C GLY A 32 15.76 13.43 18.45
N PHE A 33 15.08 13.59 17.32
CA PHE A 33 15.24 12.69 16.17
C PHE A 33 16.38 13.14 15.26
N ARG A 34 17.11 12.16 14.73
CA ARG A 34 18.00 12.32 13.58
C ARG A 34 17.34 11.65 12.40
N PHE A 35 17.10 12.38 11.33
CA PHE A 35 16.40 11.86 10.15
C PHE A 35 17.37 11.57 9.01
N TYR A 36 16.92 10.64 8.14
CA TYR A 36 17.65 10.26 6.92
C TYR A 36 16.65 10.09 5.79
N LEU A 37 17.08 10.34 4.56
CA LEU A 37 16.32 10.29 3.32
C LEU A 37 16.87 9.17 2.43
N PRO A 38 16.07 8.56 1.56
CA PRO A 38 16.60 7.70 0.52
C PRO A 38 17.46 8.50 -0.46
N GLU A 39 18.53 7.90 -0.96
CA GLU A 39 19.45 8.52 -1.94
C GLU A 39 18.69 9.02 -3.18
N SER A 40 17.63 8.33 -3.58
CA SER A 40 16.77 8.71 -4.70
C SER A 40 16.06 10.06 -4.54
N ALA A 41 15.92 10.57 -3.31
CA ALA A 41 15.34 11.89 -3.06
C ALA A 41 16.30 13.03 -3.32
N ARG A 42 17.64 12.80 -3.29
CA ARG A 42 18.67 13.84 -3.37
C ARG A 42 18.53 14.73 -4.62
N PRO A 43 18.45 14.20 -5.86
CA PRO A 43 18.36 15.05 -7.04
C PRO A 43 17.15 16.01 -6.99
N CYS A 44 16.01 15.51 -6.50
CA CYS A 44 14.78 16.29 -6.41
C CYS A 44 14.88 17.44 -5.38
N PHE A 45 15.65 17.25 -4.28
CA PHE A 45 15.89 18.28 -3.28
C PHE A 45 16.88 19.33 -3.79
N GLU A 46 17.94 18.91 -4.46
CA GLU A 46 18.95 19.81 -5.06
C GLU A 46 18.35 20.69 -6.17
N GLU A 47 17.46 20.14 -7.02
CA GLU A 47 16.71 20.92 -8.03
C GLU A 47 15.88 22.05 -7.40
N ARG A 48 15.45 21.90 -6.16
CA ARG A 48 14.68 22.90 -5.41
C ARG A 48 15.52 23.73 -4.45
N HIS A 49 16.83 23.73 -4.65
CA HIS A 49 17.79 24.47 -3.84
C HIS A 49 17.71 24.13 -2.33
N ILE A 50 17.34 22.88 -2.00
CA ILE A 50 17.40 22.36 -0.62
C ILE A 50 18.63 21.48 -0.50
N TYR A 51 19.67 22.05 0.09
CA TYR A 51 20.96 21.37 0.26
C TYR A 51 21.07 20.82 1.68
N LEU A 52 21.09 19.50 1.79
CA LEU A 52 21.40 18.77 3.02
C LEU A 52 22.79 18.14 2.87
N SER A 53 23.49 17.92 3.99
CA SER A 53 24.75 17.17 3.97
C SER A 53 24.56 15.77 3.37
N GLU A 54 25.55 15.24 2.69
CA GLU A 54 25.51 13.90 2.08
C GLU A 54 25.15 12.81 3.08
N ASP A 55 25.55 12.95 4.33
CA ASP A 55 25.25 12.02 5.42
C ASP A 55 23.75 11.80 5.67
N TYR A 56 22.88 12.71 5.22
CA TYR A 56 21.42 12.55 5.35
C TYR A 56 20.83 11.58 4.32
N TYR A 57 21.52 11.32 3.21
CA TYR A 57 21.03 10.47 2.13
C TYR A 57 21.64 9.08 2.23
N GLN A 58 20.78 8.05 2.27
CA GLN A 58 21.20 6.68 2.52
C GLN A 58 20.45 5.69 1.61
N SER A 59 21.06 4.52 1.39
CA SER A 59 20.38 3.44 0.68
C SER A 59 19.19 2.90 1.48
N TYR A 60 18.21 2.28 0.79
CA TYR A 60 17.08 1.63 1.45
C TYR A 60 17.50 0.54 2.43
N GLU A 61 18.55 -0.22 2.12
CA GLU A 61 19.14 -1.22 3.02
C GLU A 61 19.67 -0.59 4.31
N TRP A 62 20.42 0.52 4.18
CA TRP A 62 20.93 1.24 5.34
C TRP A 62 19.77 1.80 6.18
N LEU A 63 18.78 2.43 5.54
CA LEU A 63 17.58 2.97 6.22
C LEU A 63 16.87 1.87 7.00
N GLY A 64 16.63 0.71 6.39
CA GLY A 64 15.93 -0.41 6.99
C GLY A 64 16.65 -1.07 8.16
N THR A 65 17.98 -0.94 8.24
CA THR A 65 18.81 -1.57 9.29
C THR A 65 19.26 -0.60 10.38
N HIS A 66 19.28 0.71 10.10
CA HIS A 66 19.81 1.74 11.03
C HIS A 66 18.74 2.70 11.55
N THR A 67 17.51 2.61 11.07
CA THR A 67 16.38 3.39 11.58
C THR A 67 15.30 2.48 12.15
N THR A 68 14.55 2.97 13.13
CA THR A 68 13.49 2.20 13.78
C THR A 68 12.09 2.63 13.32
N VAL A 69 11.97 3.88 12.91
CA VAL A 69 10.71 4.47 12.44
C VAL A 69 10.93 5.10 11.07
N GLY A 70 9.99 4.86 10.16
CA GLY A 70 9.88 5.52 8.88
C GLY A 70 8.68 6.47 8.86
N LEU A 71 8.88 7.66 8.32
CA LEU A 71 7.83 8.66 8.11
C LEU A 71 7.60 8.84 6.61
N SER A 72 6.47 8.37 6.10
CA SER A 72 6.05 8.70 4.73
C SER A 72 5.40 10.08 4.73
N ILE A 73 5.74 10.95 3.78
CA ILE A 73 5.17 12.30 3.66
C ILE A 73 4.48 12.43 2.30
N GLY A 74 3.15 12.59 2.32
CA GLY A 74 2.35 12.69 1.11
C GLY A 74 0.93 12.16 1.28
N GLY A 75 0.37 11.56 0.23
CA GLY A 75 -0.91 10.85 0.27
C GLY A 75 -0.75 9.36 0.55
N ASP A 76 -1.86 8.61 0.45
CA ASP A 76 -1.84 7.15 0.64
C ASP A 76 -0.93 6.44 -0.38
N GLY A 77 -0.84 6.92 -1.63
CA GLY A 77 0.10 6.37 -2.62
C GLY A 77 1.57 6.45 -2.19
N SER A 78 1.97 7.55 -1.52
CA SER A 78 3.34 7.69 -0.99
C SER A 78 3.59 6.73 0.17
N PHE A 79 2.56 6.52 1.01
CA PHE A 79 2.61 5.54 2.08
C PHE A 79 2.76 4.11 1.55
N LEU A 80 2.00 3.75 0.51
CA LEU A 80 2.11 2.45 -0.15
C LEU A 80 3.50 2.22 -0.74
N GLN A 81 4.08 3.24 -1.38
CA GLN A 81 5.43 3.15 -1.91
C GLN A 81 6.46 2.91 -0.79
N ALA A 82 6.43 3.71 0.28
CA ALA A 82 7.32 3.52 1.42
C ALA A 82 7.13 2.14 2.10
N ALA A 83 5.89 1.65 2.18
CA ALA A 83 5.61 0.33 2.72
C ALA A 83 6.21 -0.80 1.87
N ARG A 84 6.16 -0.70 0.54
CA ARG A 84 6.80 -1.65 -0.38
C ARG A 84 8.32 -1.61 -0.28
N ASP A 85 8.91 -0.40 -0.34
CA ASP A 85 10.36 -0.23 -0.31
C ASP A 85 10.97 -0.76 0.99
N MET A 86 10.21 -0.69 2.08
CA MET A 86 10.65 -1.10 3.41
C MET A 86 10.08 -2.46 3.87
N ALA A 87 9.32 -3.17 3.04
CA ALA A 87 8.61 -4.41 3.41
C ALA A 87 9.51 -5.47 4.06
N ALA A 88 10.74 -5.62 3.56
CA ALA A 88 11.72 -6.60 4.03
C ALA A 88 12.38 -6.24 5.39
N TYR A 89 12.14 -5.04 5.92
CA TYR A 89 12.83 -4.52 7.10
C TYR A 89 11.89 -4.38 8.31
N PRO A 90 12.39 -4.61 9.55
CA PRO A 90 11.57 -4.52 10.77
C PRO A 90 11.38 -3.06 11.24
N ILE A 91 10.96 -2.20 10.32
CA ILE A 91 10.73 -0.77 10.58
C ILE A 91 9.27 -0.52 10.95
N LEU A 92 9.03 0.50 11.77
CA LEU A 92 7.70 0.99 12.12
C LEU A 92 7.34 2.16 11.18
N LEU A 93 6.34 2.02 10.33
CA LEU A 93 5.94 3.06 9.39
C LEU A 93 4.76 3.88 9.92
N ALA A 94 4.87 5.21 9.84
CA ALA A 94 3.77 6.15 10.04
C ALA A 94 3.71 7.11 8.84
N GLY A 95 2.52 7.64 8.54
CA GLY A 95 2.34 8.57 7.43
C GLY A 95 1.90 9.95 7.89
N ILE A 96 2.52 10.98 7.29
CA ILE A 96 2.12 12.38 7.42
C ILE A 96 1.38 12.74 6.14
N HIS A 97 0.08 13.05 6.25
CA HIS A 97 -0.68 13.44 5.07
C HIS A 97 -0.41 14.91 4.69
N MET A 98 -0.24 15.12 3.39
CA MET A 98 -0.20 16.45 2.78
C MET A 98 -1.42 16.57 1.87
N GLY A 99 -2.29 17.56 2.16
CA GLY A 99 -3.58 17.71 1.49
C GLY A 99 -4.69 16.88 2.13
N GLU A 100 -5.52 16.22 1.32
CA GLU A 100 -6.63 15.40 1.80
C GLU A 100 -6.14 14.20 2.62
N LEU A 101 -6.85 13.93 3.68
CA LEU A 101 -6.53 12.87 4.61
C LEU A 101 -7.02 11.51 4.06
N GLY A 102 -6.12 10.58 3.75
CA GLY A 102 -6.41 9.20 3.31
C GLY A 102 -6.71 8.23 4.47
N PHE A 103 -6.68 6.95 4.20
CA PHE A 103 -6.92 5.88 5.19
C PHE A 103 -5.64 5.39 5.88
N LEU A 104 -4.47 5.62 5.27
CA LEU A 104 -3.19 5.07 5.72
C LEU A 104 -2.41 6.05 6.59
N ASN A 105 -2.48 7.33 6.26
CA ASN A 105 -1.76 8.37 6.99
C ASN A 105 -2.43 8.69 8.33
N THR A 106 -1.63 8.78 9.39
CA THR A 106 -2.11 8.94 10.78
C THR A 106 -1.68 10.24 11.43
N ILE A 107 -0.81 11.00 10.77
CA ILE A 107 -0.26 12.27 11.24
C ILE A 107 -0.67 13.39 10.29
N SER A 108 -1.04 14.54 10.85
CA SER A 108 -1.23 15.79 10.12
C SER A 108 -0.15 16.82 10.49
N PRO A 109 0.14 17.83 9.64
CA PRO A 109 1.03 18.91 10.01
C PRO A 109 0.63 19.57 11.36
N ALA A 110 -0.67 19.73 11.60
CA ALA A 110 -1.19 20.36 12.80
C ALA A 110 -0.92 19.56 14.11
N ASN A 111 -0.83 18.23 14.03
CA ASN A 111 -0.62 17.38 15.21
C ASN A 111 0.78 16.72 15.26
N MET A 112 1.66 17.01 14.31
CA MET A 112 2.93 16.28 14.14
C MET A 112 3.81 16.34 15.39
N LYS A 113 3.93 17.48 16.07
CA LYS A 113 4.75 17.60 17.29
C LYS A 113 4.28 16.63 18.38
N ARG A 114 2.97 16.60 18.65
CA ARG A 114 2.38 15.66 19.61
C ARG A 114 2.66 14.22 19.20
N ARG A 115 2.50 13.88 17.89
CA ARG A 115 2.75 12.54 17.39
C ARG A 115 4.21 12.13 17.48
N PHE A 116 5.14 13.04 17.26
CA PHE A 116 6.56 12.78 17.45
C PHE A 116 6.90 12.50 18.91
N GLN A 117 6.32 13.26 19.83
CA GLN A 117 6.44 12.97 21.25
C GLN A 117 5.87 11.59 21.61
N GLU A 118 4.67 11.25 21.12
CA GLU A 118 4.05 9.93 21.33
C GLU A 118 4.91 8.80 20.75
N ILE A 119 5.51 8.97 19.57
CA ILE A 119 6.46 8.01 18.99
C ILE A 119 7.67 7.84 19.90
N ARG A 120 8.23 8.91 20.38
CA ARG A 120 9.38 8.89 21.27
C ARG A 120 9.09 8.18 22.60
N GLU A 121 7.90 8.41 23.17
CA GLU A 121 7.45 7.83 24.43
C GLU A 121 6.92 6.39 24.26
N GLY A 122 6.82 5.87 23.05
CA GLY A 122 6.23 4.57 22.76
C GLY A 122 4.72 4.50 22.97
N LYS A 123 4.01 5.64 22.93
CA LYS A 123 2.55 5.74 23.14
C LYS A 123 1.76 5.47 21.86
N TYR A 124 1.91 4.27 21.30
CA TYR A 124 1.21 3.81 20.11
C TYR A 124 1.06 2.29 20.13
N ASN A 125 0.14 1.79 19.34
CA ASN A 125 0.01 0.37 19.00
C ASN A 125 0.82 0.05 17.73
N VAL A 126 1.32 -1.18 17.66
CA VAL A 126 2.02 -1.71 16.49
C VAL A 126 1.08 -2.68 15.77
N GLU A 127 0.72 -2.34 14.54
CA GLU A 127 -0.13 -3.18 13.69
C GLU A 127 0.70 -3.96 12.67
N LYS A 128 0.37 -5.26 12.54
CA LYS A 128 0.76 -6.06 11.38
C LYS A 128 -0.33 -5.90 10.32
N ARG A 129 0.08 -5.98 9.06
CA ARG A 129 -0.86 -6.03 7.93
C ARG A 129 -0.47 -7.11 6.96
N VAL A 130 -1.48 -7.65 6.31
CA VAL A 130 -1.30 -8.64 5.24
C VAL A 130 -0.87 -7.89 3.97
N PHE A 131 0.05 -8.50 3.24
CA PHE A 131 0.43 -8.13 1.86
C PHE A 131 0.00 -9.25 0.91
N LEU A 132 -0.16 -8.93 -0.36
CA LEU A 132 -0.25 -9.93 -1.42
C LEU A 132 1.10 -10.05 -2.09
N SER A 133 1.58 -11.29 -2.18
CA SER A 133 2.72 -11.67 -3.01
C SER A 133 2.22 -12.42 -4.24
N SER A 134 2.83 -12.17 -5.38
CA SER A 134 2.41 -12.81 -6.62
C SER A 134 3.57 -13.18 -7.51
N CYS A 135 3.37 -14.22 -8.32
CA CYS A 135 4.31 -14.64 -9.36
C CYS A 135 3.57 -15.08 -10.63
N ILE A 136 4.18 -14.83 -11.77
CA ILE A 136 3.75 -15.37 -13.06
C ILE A 136 4.57 -16.62 -13.31
N ARG A 137 3.87 -17.76 -13.47
CA ARG A 137 4.48 -18.99 -13.95
C ARG A 137 4.29 -19.07 -15.45
N HIS A 138 5.39 -19.13 -16.18
CA HIS A 138 5.45 -19.22 -17.62
C HIS A 138 5.20 -20.65 -18.13
N GLU A 139 4.96 -20.78 -19.44
CA GLU A 139 4.69 -22.07 -20.09
C GLU A 139 5.86 -23.07 -19.97
N ASP A 140 7.09 -22.57 -19.93
CA ASP A 140 8.31 -23.37 -19.74
C ASP A 140 8.56 -23.80 -18.28
N GLY A 141 7.67 -23.41 -17.37
CA GLY A 141 7.77 -23.71 -15.92
C GLY A 141 8.61 -22.71 -15.12
N THR A 142 9.23 -21.71 -15.75
CA THR A 142 9.94 -20.64 -15.04
C THR A 142 8.96 -19.71 -14.33
N GLU A 143 9.42 -19.01 -13.28
CA GLU A 143 8.60 -18.08 -12.52
C GLU A 143 9.21 -16.68 -12.47
N THR A 144 8.37 -15.68 -12.70
CA THR A 144 8.71 -14.26 -12.49
C THR A 144 7.97 -13.74 -11.28
N SER A 145 8.70 -13.43 -10.20
CA SER A 145 8.11 -12.79 -9.01
C SER A 145 7.77 -11.34 -9.31
N LEU A 146 6.61 -10.91 -8.84
CA LEU A 146 6.16 -9.52 -8.92
C LEU A 146 6.35 -8.84 -7.55
N PRO A 147 6.45 -7.50 -7.51
CA PRO A 147 6.48 -6.77 -6.25
C PRO A 147 5.28 -7.07 -5.36
N ASP A 148 5.52 -7.20 -4.06
CA ASP A 148 4.45 -7.35 -3.08
C ASP A 148 3.63 -6.07 -2.95
N VAL A 149 2.33 -6.20 -2.67
CA VAL A 149 1.41 -5.08 -2.57
C VAL A 149 0.70 -5.05 -1.21
N LEU A 150 0.40 -3.84 -0.75
CA LEU A 150 -0.32 -3.62 0.49
C LEU A 150 -1.84 -3.47 0.28
N ASN A 151 -2.28 -2.94 -0.87
CA ASN A 151 -3.70 -2.78 -1.19
C ASN A 151 -4.24 -3.89 -2.09
N ASP A 152 -3.89 -3.86 -3.38
CA ASP A 152 -4.57 -4.72 -4.36
C ASP A 152 -3.74 -5.04 -5.61
N ILE A 153 -4.09 -6.16 -6.23
CA ILE A 153 -3.66 -6.61 -7.55
C ILE A 153 -4.89 -6.55 -8.45
N VAL A 154 -4.82 -5.75 -9.51
CA VAL A 154 -5.91 -5.61 -10.49
C VAL A 154 -5.49 -6.28 -11.80
N ILE A 155 -6.33 -7.17 -12.31
CA ILE A 155 -6.11 -7.87 -13.57
C ILE A 155 -7.26 -7.56 -14.52
N GLY A 156 -6.94 -7.05 -15.72
CA GLY A 156 -7.94 -6.69 -16.72
C GLY A 156 -7.34 -6.18 -18.02
N HIS A 157 -8.17 -5.69 -18.91
CA HIS A 157 -7.72 -4.99 -20.09
C HIS A 157 -7.28 -3.55 -19.76
N ASN A 158 -6.31 -3.03 -20.49
CA ASN A 158 -5.91 -1.62 -20.41
C ASN A 158 -6.89 -0.67 -21.17
N MET A 159 -7.95 -1.21 -21.74
CA MET A 159 -8.96 -0.47 -22.51
C MET A 159 -10.31 -0.54 -21.80
N ILE A 160 -10.94 0.62 -21.64
CA ILE A 160 -12.29 0.74 -21.07
C ILE A 160 -13.30 0.03 -21.97
N GLY A 161 -14.22 -0.71 -21.36
CA GLY A 161 -15.33 -1.40 -22.06
C GLY A 161 -14.93 -2.65 -22.81
N ARG A 162 -13.71 -3.15 -22.64
CA ARG A 162 -13.30 -4.43 -23.17
C ARG A 162 -13.40 -5.51 -22.10
N MET A 163 -14.38 -6.39 -22.26
CA MET A 163 -14.61 -7.52 -21.37
C MET A 163 -13.43 -8.51 -21.45
N ALA A 164 -12.83 -8.78 -20.29
CA ALA A 164 -11.88 -9.85 -20.08
C ALA A 164 -12.61 -11.15 -19.70
N ARG A 165 -11.99 -12.27 -19.95
CA ARG A 165 -12.38 -13.57 -19.42
C ARG A 165 -11.25 -14.12 -18.59
N LEU A 166 -11.52 -14.34 -17.29
CA LEU A 166 -10.53 -14.81 -16.34
C LEU A 166 -11.02 -16.12 -15.74
N ARG A 167 -10.20 -17.15 -15.79
CA ARG A 167 -10.42 -18.41 -15.09
C ARG A 167 -9.77 -18.31 -13.71
N LEU A 168 -10.54 -18.55 -12.67
CA LEU A 168 -10.11 -18.50 -11.28
C LEU A 168 -10.06 -19.91 -10.68
N TRP A 169 -8.96 -20.20 -10.00
CA TRP A 169 -8.80 -21.38 -9.15
C TRP A 169 -8.45 -20.96 -7.73
N ILE A 170 -8.91 -21.74 -6.76
CA ILE A 170 -8.56 -21.61 -5.36
C ILE A 170 -7.96 -22.94 -4.93
N ASP A 171 -6.69 -22.93 -4.46
CA ASP A 171 -5.93 -24.10 -4.10
C ASP A 171 -5.96 -25.19 -5.19
N ASP A 172 -5.67 -24.81 -6.43
CA ASP A 172 -5.69 -25.65 -7.63
C ASP A 172 -7.04 -26.27 -8.01
N ARG A 173 -8.13 -25.90 -7.34
CA ARG A 173 -9.48 -26.27 -7.73
C ARG A 173 -10.10 -25.18 -8.57
N PHE A 174 -10.56 -25.52 -9.78
CA PHE A 174 -11.30 -24.58 -10.62
C PHE A 174 -12.54 -24.12 -9.88
N PHE A 175 -12.66 -22.80 -9.73
CA PHE A 175 -13.80 -22.19 -9.07
C PHE A 175 -14.79 -21.64 -10.10
N GLN A 176 -14.37 -20.68 -10.93
CA GLN A 176 -15.28 -19.98 -11.83
C GLN A 176 -14.54 -19.31 -12.99
N GLN A 177 -15.24 -19.07 -14.10
CA GLN A 177 -14.79 -18.16 -15.14
C GLN A 177 -15.58 -16.85 -15.04
N TYR A 178 -14.84 -15.73 -14.95
CA TYR A 178 -15.42 -14.39 -14.86
C TYR A 178 -15.38 -13.69 -16.20
N PRO A 179 -16.54 -13.47 -16.88
CA PRO A 179 -16.68 -12.46 -17.92
C PRO A 179 -16.89 -11.10 -17.25
N ALA A 180 -15.86 -10.28 -17.17
CA ALA A 180 -15.84 -9.02 -16.44
C ALA A 180 -14.85 -8.04 -17.09
N ASP A 181 -14.85 -6.77 -16.72
CA ASP A 181 -13.79 -5.84 -17.14
C ASP A 181 -12.46 -6.20 -16.49
N GLY A 182 -12.48 -6.87 -15.34
CA GLY A 182 -11.32 -7.36 -14.62
C GLY A 182 -11.65 -8.04 -13.30
N LEU A 183 -10.62 -8.37 -12.54
CA LEU A 183 -10.69 -8.83 -11.16
C LEU A 183 -9.76 -7.99 -10.28
N VAL A 184 -10.23 -7.65 -9.09
CA VAL A 184 -9.44 -7.08 -8.01
C VAL A 184 -9.20 -8.17 -6.97
N ILE A 185 -7.93 -8.44 -6.65
CA ILE A 185 -7.56 -9.25 -5.50
C ILE A 185 -6.97 -8.29 -4.47
N SER A 186 -7.62 -8.15 -3.32
CA SER A 186 -7.30 -7.10 -2.35
C SER A 186 -6.98 -7.67 -0.97
N THR A 187 -6.14 -6.96 -0.23
CA THR A 187 -5.93 -7.16 1.20
C THR A 187 -7.05 -6.47 2.00
N PRO A 188 -7.16 -6.72 3.31
CA PRO A 188 -8.02 -5.91 4.18
C PRO A 188 -7.66 -4.43 4.19
N THR A 189 -6.38 -4.08 4.06
CA THR A 189 -5.95 -2.67 3.92
C THR A 189 -6.52 -2.05 2.64
N GLY A 190 -6.44 -2.76 1.52
CA GLY A 190 -6.99 -2.33 0.22
C GLY A 190 -8.52 -2.39 0.12
N SER A 191 -9.21 -2.94 1.14
CA SER A 191 -10.68 -2.97 1.16
C SER A 191 -11.33 -1.58 1.08
N THR A 192 -10.60 -0.53 1.44
CA THR A 192 -11.01 0.88 1.33
C THR A 192 -10.48 1.58 0.09
N SER A 193 -9.80 0.85 -0.82
CA SER A 193 -9.23 1.33 -2.08
C SER A 193 -10.13 0.96 -3.27
N TYR A 194 -9.55 0.52 -4.38
CA TYR A 194 -10.29 0.19 -5.60
C TYR A 194 -11.30 -0.95 -5.42
N SER A 195 -11.00 -1.89 -4.52
CA SER A 195 -11.94 -2.94 -4.09
C SER A 195 -13.29 -2.37 -3.64
N LEU A 196 -13.29 -1.29 -2.84
CA LEU A 196 -14.52 -0.64 -2.38
C LEU A 196 -15.32 -0.05 -3.56
N SER A 197 -14.65 0.62 -4.49
CA SER A 197 -15.28 1.20 -5.69
C SER A 197 -15.92 0.14 -6.59
N CYS A 198 -15.42 -1.09 -6.55
CA CYS A 198 -15.98 -2.25 -7.26
C CYS A 198 -17.05 -3.01 -6.46
N GLY A 199 -17.47 -2.51 -5.30
CA GLY A 199 -18.51 -3.14 -4.47
C GLY A 199 -17.99 -4.24 -3.53
N GLY A 200 -16.69 -4.23 -3.24
CA GLY A 200 -16.09 -5.09 -2.22
C GLY A 200 -16.49 -4.68 -0.79
N PRO A 201 -16.42 -5.60 0.19
CA PRO A 201 -16.70 -5.30 1.58
C PRO A 201 -15.58 -4.47 2.22
N ILE A 202 -15.95 -3.62 3.17
CA ILE A 202 -14.98 -2.97 4.07
C ILE A 202 -14.54 -4.01 5.12
N MET A 203 -13.24 -4.14 5.32
CA MET A 203 -12.65 -5.04 6.30
C MET A 203 -11.73 -4.30 7.28
N ASP A 204 -11.71 -4.73 8.54
CA ASP A 204 -10.69 -4.26 9.49
C ASP A 204 -9.30 -4.58 8.93
N SER A 205 -8.45 -3.56 8.87
CA SER A 205 -7.12 -3.66 8.25
C SER A 205 -6.17 -4.67 8.92
N ARG A 206 -6.55 -5.17 10.12
CA ARG A 206 -5.83 -6.20 10.87
C ARG A 206 -6.30 -7.62 10.55
N ALA A 207 -7.38 -7.78 9.77
CA ALA A 207 -7.87 -9.10 9.39
C ALA A 207 -6.84 -9.84 8.52
N GLU A 208 -6.81 -11.17 8.64
CA GLU A 208 -5.90 -12.04 7.90
C GLU A 208 -6.66 -12.78 6.78
N ASN A 209 -7.05 -12.00 5.77
CA ASN A 209 -7.89 -12.46 4.66
C ASN A 209 -7.42 -11.83 3.35
N MET A 210 -7.92 -12.34 2.22
CA MET A 210 -7.93 -11.67 0.93
C MET A 210 -9.35 -11.53 0.41
N ILE A 211 -9.58 -10.53 -0.41
CA ILE A 211 -10.87 -10.23 -1.01
C ILE A 211 -10.73 -10.39 -2.53
N ILE A 212 -11.70 -11.04 -3.16
CA ILE A 212 -11.80 -11.14 -4.62
C ILE A 212 -13.04 -10.38 -5.05
N VAL A 213 -12.86 -9.38 -5.91
CA VAL A 213 -13.96 -8.52 -6.39
C VAL A 213 -13.92 -8.45 -7.91
N PRO A 214 -14.96 -8.91 -8.62
CA PRO A 214 -15.08 -8.70 -10.05
C PRO A 214 -15.37 -7.23 -10.38
N ILE A 215 -14.78 -6.72 -11.46
CA ILE A 215 -15.00 -5.37 -11.97
C ILE A 215 -16.07 -5.46 -13.07
N CYS A 216 -17.21 -4.81 -12.89
CA CYS A 216 -18.32 -4.76 -13.85
C CYS A 216 -18.62 -6.14 -14.50
N PRO A 217 -18.88 -7.19 -13.74
CA PRO A 217 -19.10 -8.53 -14.29
C PRO A 217 -20.38 -8.61 -15.10
N HIS A 218 -20.31 -9.31 -16.22
CA HIS A 218 -21.45 -9.62 -17.09
C HIS A 218 -22.14 -10.92 -16.65
N MET A 219 -22.53 -10.99 -15.39
CA MET A 219 -23.19 -12.16 -14.78
C MET A 219 -24.39 -11.69 -13.97
N ILE A 220 -25.46 -12.51 -13.95
CA ILE A 220 -26.68 -12.23 -13.18
C ILE A 220 -26.39 -12.19 -11.67
N GLN A 221 -25.45 -13.03 -11.21
CA GLN A 221 -25.02 -13.06 -9.81
C GLN A 221 -23.55 -12.64 -9.73
N ASN A 222 -23.34 -11.52 -9.07
CA ASN A 222 -22.01 -10.97 -8.81
C ASN A 222 -21.75 -10.97 -7.31
N PHE A 223 -20.77 -11.75 -6.88
CA PHE A 223 -20.39 -11.83 -5.48
C PHE A 223 -18.93 -11.48 -5.31
N SER A 224 -18.65 -10.58 -4.37
CA SER A 224 -17.33 -10.44 -3.79
C SER A 224 -17.10 -11.59 -2.81
N MET A 225 -15.88 -12.10 -2.78
CA MET A 225 -15.50 -13.25 -1.96
C MET A 225 -14.40 -12.88 -0.98
N VAL A 226 -14.53 -13.36 0.26
CA VAL A 226 -13.47 -13.23 1.27
C VAL A 226 -12.89 -14.61 1.52
N LEU A 227 -11.58 -14.73 1.39
CA LEU A 227 -10.83 -15.97 1.62
C LEU A 227 -9.85 -15.81 2.77
N PRO A 228 -9.62 -16.84 3.58
CA PRO A 228 -8.54 -16.86 4.56
C PRO A 228 -7.17 -16.66 3.89
N MET A 229 -6.20 -16.12 4.63
CA MET A 229 -4.89 -15.78 4.09
C MET A 229 -4.04 -16.98 3.65
N ASP A 230 -4.37 -18.18 4.12
CA ASP A 230 -3.68 -19.43 3.77
C ASP A 230 -4.05 -20.00 2.39
N ARG A 231 -5.04 -19.39 1.72
CA ARG A 231 -5.45 -19.79 0.38
C ARG A 231 -4.53 -19.23 -0.70
N THR A 232 -4.40 -19.99 -1.78
CA THR A 232 -3.73 -19.56 -3.01
C THR A 232 -4.76 -19.29 -4.09
N VAL A 233 -4.70 -18.11 -4.67
CA VAL A 233 -5.49 -17.75 -5.85
C VAL A 233 -4.62 -17.94 -7.08
N LYS A 234 -5.15 -18.67 -8.09
CA LYS A 234 -4.52 -18.80 -9.40
C LYS A 234 -5.46 -18.23 -10.46
N ILE A 235 -4.92 -17.39 -11.33
CA ILE A 235 -5.63 -16.80 -12.47
C ILE A 235 -4.97 -17.25 -13.75
N GLN A 236 -5.77 -17.67 -14.71
CA GLN A 236 -5.36 -18.09 -16.02
C GLN A 236 -6.27 -17.52 -17.10
N LEU A 237 -5.72 -17.27 -18.28
CA LEU A 237 -6.47 -16.78 -19.43
C LEU A 237 -7.08 -17.97 -20.21
N PRO A 238 -8.33 -17.90 -20.64
CA PRO A 238 -8.88 -18.88 -21.62
C PRO A 238 -8.27 -18.62 -23.02
N ASP A 239 -8.37 -19.61 -23.90
CA ASP A 239 -7.77 -19.60 -25.23
C ASP A 239 -8.08 -18.39 -26.11
N ARG A 240 -9.22 -17.74 -25.86
CA ARG A 240 -9.67 -16.55 -26.60
C ARG A 240 -8.98 -15.26 -26.15
N GLU A 241 -8.39 -15.24 -24.94
CA GLU A 241 -7.64 -14.10 -24.41
C GLU A 241 -6.15 -14.28 -24.74
N LYS A 242 -5.54 -13.24 -25.34
CA LYS A 242 -4.11 -13.26 -25.67
C LYS A 242 -3.26 -12.76 -24.52
N GLN A 243 -3.73 -11.69 -23.86
CA GLN A 243 -2.97 -10.97 -22.83
C GLN A 243 -3.90 -10.10 -22.01
N LEU A 244 -3.63 -10.00 -20.70
CA LEU A 244 -4.22 -9.01 -19.80
C LEU A 244 -3.12 -8.25 -19.06
N HIS A 245 -3.48 -7.07 -18.55
CA HIS A 245 -2.61 -6.23 -17.75
C HIS A 245 -2.80 -6.54 -16.26
N ILE A 246 -1.73 -6.37 -15.51
CA ILE A 246 -1.70 -6.48 -14.05
C ILE A 246 -1.20 -5.15 -13.50
N SER A 247 -1.98 -4.54 -12.61
CA SER A 247 -1.60 -3.36 -11.86
C SER A 247 -1.42 -3.74 -10.38
N LEU A 248 -0.39 -3.21 -9.75
CA LEU A 248 0.01 -3.48 -8.37
C LEU A 248 -0.07 -2.19 -7.55
N ASP A 249 -1.01 -2.08 -6.60
CA ASP A 249 -1.29 -0.84 -5.84
C ASP A 249 -1.46 0.40 -6.74
N GLY A 250 -2.11 0.24 -7.90
CA GLY A 250 -2.29 1.30 -8.88
C GLY A 250 -1.04 1.66 -9.68
N ASN A 251 0.06 0.94 -9.52
CA ASN A 251 1.33 1.18 -10.19
C ASN A 251 1.78 -0.04 -11.01
N GLY A 252 2.67 0.24 -12.00
CA GLY A 252 3.28 -0.78 -12.83
C GLY A 252 2.34 -1.29 -13.93
N GLU A 253 2.95 -1.74 -15.02
CA GLU A 253 2.27 -2.39 -16.13
C GLU A 253 2.91 -3.75 -16.35
N TYR A 254 2.47 -4.73 -15.56
CA TYR A 254 2.83 -6.11 -15.81
C TYR A 254 1.77 -6.75 -16.71
N LYS A 255 2.12 -7.88 -17.30
CA LYS A 255 1.23 -8.57 -18.24
C LYS A 255 1.23 -10.06 -17.94
N ILE A 256 0.05 -10.67 -18.07
CA ILE A 256 -0.09 -12.11 -18.14
C ILE A 256 -0.54 -12.49 -19.54
N CYS A 257 0.14 -13.46 -20.14
CA CYS A 257 -0.15 -13.96 -21.48
C CYS A 257 -0.91 -15.30 -21.42
N ARG A 258 -1.41 -15.74 -22.59
CA ARG A 258 -1.97 -17.08 -22.74
C ARG A 258 -0.92 -18.12 -22.33
N ASN A 259 -1.36 -19.22 -21.73
CA ASN A 259 -0.53 -20.33 -21.21
C ASN A 259 0.28 -19.99 -19.95
N GLU A 260 0.19 -18.75 -19.46
CA GLU A 260 0.77 -18.36 -18.17
C GLU A 260 -0.27 -18.43 -17.06
N CYS A 261 0.21 -18.55 -15.84
CA CYS A 261 -0.61 -18.54 -14.63
C CYS A 261 -0.11 -17.49 -13.65
N LEU A 262 -0.99 -16.63 -13.18
CA LEU A 262 -0.70 -15.71 -12.08
C LEU A 262 -1.11 -16.37 -10.76
N TYR A 263 -0.15 -16.58 -9.86
CA TYR A 263 -0.37 -17.06 -8.51
C TYR A 263 -0.31 -15.91 -7.53
N ILE A 264 -1.27 -15.86 -6.60
CA ILE A 264 -1.39 -14.80 -5.60
C ILE A 264 -1.61 -15.43 -4.24
N ARG A 265 -0.88 -14.97 -3.22
CA ARG A 265 -0.96 -15.42 -1.83
C ARG A 265 -0.91 -14.23 -0.88
N CYS A 266 -1.54 -14.38 0.28
CA CYS A 266 -1.30 -13.47 1.40
C CYS A 266 -0.01 -13.84 2.12
N ILE A 267 0.74 -12.82 2.51
CA ILE A 267 1.97 -12.96 3.30
C ILE A 267 2.03 -11.89 4.40
N HIS A 268 2.87 -12.13 5.40
CA HIS A 268 3.30 -11.10 6.35
C HIS A 268 4.71 -10.62 5.99
N GLN A 269 4.86 -9.31 5.91
CA GLN A 269 6.16 -8.66 5.78
C GLN A 269 6.77 -8.28 7.15
N LYS A 270 8.05 -7.90 7.18
CA LYS A 270 8.73 -7.50 8.42
C LYS A 270 8.28 -6.11 8.89
N ILE A 271 7.91 -5.24 7.97
CA ILE A 271 7.40 -3.90 8.28
C ILE A 271 6.17 -3.96 9.17
N ARG A 272 6.03 -2.97 10.04
CA ARG A 272 4.88 -2.77 10.93
C ARG A 272 4.39 -1.35 10.81
N PHE A 273 3.18 -1.09 11.29
CA PHE A 273 2.54 0.19 11.15
C PHE A 273 2.22 0.78 12.53
N ILE A 274 2.49 2.08 12.69
CA ILE A 274 2.13 2.82 13.90
C ILE A 274 0.66 3.21 13.84
N ARG A 275 -0.09 2.86 14.90
CA ARG A 275 -1.44 3.35 15.17
C ARG A 275 -1.46 4.04 16.52
N PHE A 276 -1.80 5.33 16.55
CA PHE A 276 -1.86 6.08 17.80
C PHE A 276 -3.07 5.65 18.65
N LEU A 277 -2.95 5.77 19.98
CA LEU A 277 -3.94 5.24 20.93
C LEU A 277 -5.33 5.87 20.81
N ASP A 278 -5.41 7.10 20.31
CA ASP A 278 -6.65 7.84 20.05
C ASP A 278 -7.24 7.59 18.64
N GLN A 279 -6.69 6.65 17.89
CA GLN A 279 -7.12 6.32 16.55
C GLN A 279 -7.59 4.86 16.48
N ASP A 280 -8.77 4.64 15.95
CA ASP A 280 -9.30 3.32 15.67
C ASP A 280 -9.81 3.23 14.22
N PHE A 281 -10.02 2.00 13.77
CA PHE A 281 -10.48 1.71 12.41
C PHE A 281 -11.87 2.29 12.16
N PHE A 282 -12.81 2.15 13.11
CA PHE A 282 -14.22 2.54 12.90
C PHE A 282 -14.37 4.06 12.83
N SER A 283 -13.67 4.81 13.69
CA SER A 283 -13.66 6.27 13.64
C SER A 283 -13.07 6.78 12.33
N THR A 284 -12.04 6.11 11.79
CA THR A 284 -11.47 6.43 10.48
C THR A 284 -12.49 6.20 9.37
N ILE A 285 -13.14 5.04 9.33
CA ILE A 285 -14.19 4.72 8.34
C ILE A 285 -15.34 5.72 8.43
N SER A 286 -15.85 5.97 9.63
CA SER A 286 -16.96 6.92 9.85
C SER A 286 -16.63 8.31 9.32
N SER A 287 -15.44 8.81 9.64
CA SER A 287 -15.05 10.18 9.24
C SER A 287 -14.79 10.33 7.73
N ARG A 288 -14.49 9.21 7.01
CA ARG A 288 -14.12 9.24 5.60
C ARG A 288 -15.24 8.90 4.66
N LEU A 289 -16.03 7.90 4.99
CA LEU A 289 -17.04 7.34 4.08
C LEU A 289 -18.43 7.89 4.35
N PHE A 290 -18.69 8.35 5.58
CA PHE A 290 -20.01 8.87 5.91
C PHE A 290 -19.96 10.40 6.07
N PRO A 291 -20.80 11.16 5.35
CA PRO A 291 -20.91 12.59 5.55
C PRO A 291 -21.29 12.86 7.02
N LYS A 292 -20.64 13.85 7.65
CA LYS A 292 -21.07 14.29 8.96
C LYS A 292 -22.54 14.69 8.86
N ILE A 293 -23.42 13.95 9.49
CA ILE A 293 -24.79 14.38 9.71
C ILE A 293 -24.66 15.63 10.58
N VAL A 294 -24.82 16.79 9.96
CA VAL A 294 -24.99 18.04 10.72
C VAL A 294 -26.31 17.85 11.46
N ALA A 295 -26.22 17.56 12.75
CA ALA A 295 -27.41 17.58 13.60
C ALA A 295 -27.95 19.02 13.55
N THR A 296 -29.04 19.22 12.82
CA THR A 296 -29.83 20.44 12.80
C THR A 296 -30.57 20.58 14.12
#